data_02940e1b6bf85f4ee538e9bd9ad6b961
#
_entry.id   02940e1b6bf85f4ee538e9bd9ad6b961
#
_cell.length_a   1.000
_cell.length_b   1.000
_cell.length_c   1.000
_cell.angle_alpha   90.00
_cell.angle_beta   90.00
_cell.angle_gamma   90.00
#
_symmetry.space_group_name_H-M   'P 1'
#
loop_
_entity.id
_entity.type
_entity.pdbx_description
1 polymer ?
#
loop_
_entity_poly.entity_id
_entity_poly.type
_entity_poly.pdbx_seq_one_letter_code
_entity_poly.pdbx_strand_id
1 'polypeptide(L)'
;MRYFSMSLRKHQALILLITAMVTGLLLLYFIFGVVGKVPPSDYRELTDLVIDVEHSDGTMDTYNSHLFSYSSKDDLITMHIPLDKAWKSEYSSINFLFYNSIIKAYYKDKLLITYGENIDRHMIGKQKVTIPVPDKAYGGEIRVVIKPLTGILEDTFRSPVLMSFKTYQFYPIIGQEAFYAIFSVILIFSFIGMIIFAFLYCTVDFAREGTWLMGLIFSITLWYMGNSGMLYLLTSSENISAVGEYIGMYLLFSTAPLFSSFETERPVVRKYLKISGFILFAVFWICLALYILPSGFNYVWQLRWMQALQIVMVFSALISLLFPGKKRKTGADQVMGFGLIGVAIFGILEQIRIIVAAQITENWPPLLQWFAKAHFSTVLILLLVITLFTSYVIKVKDILQKSLREKHLEILAYTDNLTGLGNRQFLQRKLNILDLTREKDYAVIFIDINKLKYANDTFGHEAGDQLIQMVATAIKEAMEGNSDGFAGRNGGDEFICVAIPSSRVSSITKNIRYNLERQRNQQRPPFPVGVSIGVATYREFLAGTSDSARGIVYSSQVIKLADERMYEDKMAQRKGPGDMR
;
A
#
# COMPACT_ATOMS: atom_id res chain seq x y z
N MET A 1 17.15 21.93 -12.79
CA MET A 1 16.32 20.85 -13.38
C MET A 1 15.77 19.82 -12.38
N ARG A 2 16.54 19.28 -11.43
CA ARG A 2 16.03 18.31 -10.42
C ARG A 2 14.90 18.86 -9.52
N TYR A 3 14.97 20.10 -9.06
CA TYR A 3 13.92 20.74 -8.22
C TYR A 3 12.60 20.93 -8.99
N PHE A 4 12.66 21.31 -10.27
CA PHE A 4 11.48 21.47 -11.12
C PHE A 4 10.78 20.13 -11.41
N SER A 5 11.57 19.08 -11.64
CA SER A 5 11.03 17.72 -11.83
C SER A 5 10.40 17.13 -10.55
N MET A 6 10.94 17.47 -9.37
CA MET A 6 10.38 17.05 -8.08
C MET A 6 9.07 17.77 -7.75
N SER A 7 8.95 19.06 -8.08
CA SER A 7 7.72 19.83 -7.93
C SER A 7 6.62 19.31 -8.86
N LEU A 8 6.93 19.05 -10.12
CA LEU A 8 5.98 18.50 -11.11
C LEU A 8 5.45 17.12 -10.68
N ARG A 9 6.33 16.25 -10.16
CA ARG A 9 5.95 14.92 -9.64
C ARG A 9 5.06 15.00 -8.39
N LYS A 10 5.29 15.99 -7.51
CA LYS A 10 4.42 16.23 -6.34
C LYS A 10 3.01 16.65 -6.75
N HIS A 11 2.86 17.52 -7.73
CA HIS A 11 1.55 17.94 -8.25
C HIS A 11 0.82 16.81 -8.96
N GLN A 12 1.53 15.99 -9.75
CA GLN A 12 0.94 14.81 -10.39
C GLN A 12 0.46 13.79 -9.36
N ALA A 13 1.25 13.49 -8.33
CA ALA A 13 0.86 12.61 -7.24
C ALA A 13 -0.36 13.15 -6.46
N LEU A 14 -0.42 14.45 -6.22
CA LEU A 14 -1.56 15.09 -5.56
C LEU A 14 -2.84 15.01 -6.42
N ILE A 15 -2.75 15.27 -7.71
CA ILE A 15 -3.88 15.16 -8.63
C ILE A 15 -4.39 13.71 -8.67
N LEU A 16 -3.49 12.73 -8.74
CA LEU A 16 -3.82 11.30 -8.75
C LEU A 16 -4.52 10.89 -7.45
N LEU A 17 -4.02 11.37 -6.30
CA LEU A 17 -4.63 11.15 -4.99
C LEU A 17 -6.04 11.75 -4.90
N ILE A 18 -6.22 13.00 -5.33
CA ILE A 18 -7.53 13.68 -5.34
C ILE A 18 -8.51 12.95 -6.26
N THR A 19 -8.08 12.58 -7.47
CA THR A 19 -8.92 11.82 -8.42
C THR A 19 -9.33 10.48 -7.81
N ALA A 20 -8.39 9.74 -7.19
CA ALA A 20 -8.67 8.48 -6.51
C ALA A 20 -9.66 8.65 -5.35
N MET A 21 -9.49 9.71 -4.52
CA MET A 21 -10.44 10.02 -3.44
C MET A 21 -11.84 10.34 -3.96
N VAL A 22 -11.95 11.19 -4.99
CA VAL A 22 -13.26 11.56 -5.56
C VAL A 22 -13.93 10.33 -6.17
N THR A 23 -13.20 9.52 -6.93
CA THR A 23 -13.73 8.26 -7.49
C THR A 23 -14.17 7.30 -6.39
N GLY A 24 -13.36 7.16 -5.32
CA GLY A 24 -13.71 6.35 -4.15
C GLY A 24 -15.00 6.83 -3.47
N LEU A 25 -15.16 8.12 -3.26
CA LEU A 25 -16.37 8.70 -2.66
C LEU A 25 -17.63 8.49 -3.54
N LEU A 26 -17.50 8.63 -4.86
CA LEU A 26 -18.60 8.36 -5.79
C LEU A 26 -19.01 6.88 -5.77
N LEU A 27 -18.03 5.97 -5.74
CA LEU A 27 -18.29 4.54 -5.63
C LEU A 27 -18.92 4.19 -4.28
N LEU A 28 -18.47 4.79 -3.17
CA LEU A 28 -19.09 4.64 -1.85
C LEU A 28 -20.55 5.10 -1.85
N TYR A 29 -20.81 6.27 -2.44
CA TYR A 29 -22.19 6.77 -2.59
C TYR A 29 -23.06 5.78 -3.36
N PHE A 30 -22.54 5.19 -4.44
CA PHE A 30 -23.24 4.16 -5.21
C PHE A 30 -23.51 2.91 -4.38
N ILE A 31 -22.51 2.40 -3.63
CA ILE A 31 -22.63 1.21 -2.78
C ILE A 31 -23.69 1.42 -1.70
N PHE A 32 -23.64 2.54 -0.97
CA PHE A 32 -24.64 2.87 0.04
C PHE A 32 -26.04 3.06 -0.57
N GLY A 33 -26.13 3.59 -1.78
CA GLY A 33 -27.36 3.68 -2.53
C GLY A 33 -27.96 2.32 -2.90
N VAL A 34 -27.12 1.31 -3.15
CA VAL A 34 -27.54 -0.08 -3.39
C VAL A 34 -28.01 -0.73 -2.09
N VAL A 35 -27.21 -0.65 -1.04
CA VAL A 35 -27.50 -1.22 0.28
C VAL A 35 -28.79 -0.64 0.87
N GLY A 36 -28.99 0.67 0.75
CA GLY A 36 -30.20 1.33 1.24
C GLY A 36 -31.49 0.99 0.48
N LYS A 37 -31.40 0.28 -0.65
CA LYS A 37 -32.56 -0.18 -1.42
C LYS A 37 -32.94 -1.63 -1.12
N VAL A 38 -32.17 -2.34 -0.30
CA VAL A 38 -32.50 -3.72 0.10
C VAL A 38 -33.72 -3.67 1.03
N PRO A 39 -34.85 -4.26 0.64
CA PRO A 39 -36.04 -4.22 1.48
C PRO A 39 -35.88 -5.18 2.66
N PRO A 40 -36.16 -4.75 3.87
CA PRO A 40 -35.93 -5.54 5.09
C PRO A 40 -36.75 -6.82 5.20
N SER A 41 -37.82 -7.04 4.41
CA SER A 41 -38.78 -8.13 4.61
C SER A 41 -39.50 -8.63 3.35
N ASP A 42 -39.02 -8.30 2.15
CA ASP A 42 -39.69 -8.66 0.89
C ASP A 42 -39.16 -9.99 0.31
N TYR A 43 -38.94 -10.97 1.20
CA TYR A 43 -38.52 -12.32 0.78
C TYR A 43 -39.03 -13.39 1.75
N ARG A 44 -39.18 -14.60 1.24
CA ARG A 44 -39.55 -15.79 2.02
C ARG A 44 -38.57 -16.92 1.72
N GLU A 45 -37.90 -17.41 2.73
CA GLU A 45 -37.00 -18.54 2.63
C GLU A 45 -37.79 -19.84 2.55
N LEU A 46 -37.41 -20.76 1.66
CA LEU A 46 -38.04 -22.05 1.45
C LEU A 46 -37.14 -23.13 2.09
N THR A 47 -37.54 -23.59 3.28
CA THR A 47 -36.67 -24.44 4.12
C THR A 47 -36.98 -25.94 4.01
N ASP A 48 -38.20 -26.33 3.71
CA ASP A 48 -38.65 -27.73 3.73
C ASP A 48 -38.87 -28.26 2.30
N LEU A 49 -37.78 -28.36 1.53
CA LEU A 49 -37.82 -28.86 0.15
C LEU A 49 -37.46 -30.34 0.08
N VAL A 50 -38.16 -31.08 -0.78
CA VAL A 50 -37.81 -32.42 -1.13
C VAL A 50 -36.82 -32.38 -2.29
N ILE A 51 -35.71 -33.12 -2.16
CA ILE A 51 -34.66 -33.21 -3.15
C ILE A 51 -34.43 -34.70 -3.48
N ASP A 52 -34.74 -35.08 -4.71
CA ASP A 52 -34.46 -36.40 -5.23
C ASP A 52 -33.13 -36.37 -5.98
N VAL A 53 -32.27 -37.34 -5.70
CA VAL A 53 -30.98 -37.52 -6.35
C VAL A 53 -30.98 -38.88 -7.06
N GLU A 54 -30.95 -38.86 -8.38
CA GLU A 54 -30.74 -40.00 -9.22
C GLU A 54 -29.25 -40.17 -9.48
N HIS A 55 -28.67 -41.25 -8.96
CA HIS A 55 -27.25 -41.54 -9.12
C HIS A 55 -26.95 -42.15 -10.49
N SER A 56 -25.71 -42.10 -10.92
CA SER A 56 -25.26 -42.62 -12.21
C SER A 56 -25.45 -44.15 -12.35
N ASP A 57 -25.62 -44.88 -11.25
CA ASP A 57 -25.93 -46.33 -11.23
C ASP A 57 -27.45 -46.61 -11.29
N GLY A 58 -28.30 -45.58 -11.37
CA GLY A 58 -29.75 -45.71 -11.42
C GLY A 58 -30.42 -45.81 -10.03
N THR A 59 -29.66 -45.72 -8.94
CA THR A 59 -30.21 -45.67 -7.59
C THR A 59 -30.79 -44.29 -7.32
N MET A 60 -31.83 -44.21 -6.47
CA MET A 60 -32.51 -42.94 -6.17
C MET A 60 -32.57 -42.72 -4.67
N ASP A 61 -32.04 -41.58 -4.24
CA ASP A 61 -32.09 -41.13 -2.85
C ASP A 61 -32.95 -39.88 -2.73
N THR A 62 -33.76 -39.82 -1.68
CA THR A 62 -34.59 -38.62 -1.37
C THR A 62 -34.10 -37.97 -0.09
N TYR A 63 -33.81 -36.69 -0.19
CA TYR A 63 -33.35 -35.88 0.92
C TYR A 63 -34.33 -34.75 1.24
N ASN A 64 -34.40 -34.34 2.50
CA ASN A 64 -34.93 -33.04 2.83
C ASN A 64 -33.82 -31.97 2.65
N SER A 65 -34.14 -30.76 2.23
CA SER A 65 -33.16 -29.71 1.91
C SER A 65 -32.11 -29.49 2.99
N HIS A 66 -32.43 -29.75 4.25
CA HIS A 66 -31.50 -29.66 5.39
C HIS A 66 -30.49 -30.82 5.47
N LEU A 67 -30.70 -31.89 4.75
CA LEU A 67 -29.86 -33.10 4.80
C LEU A 67 -29.06 -33.33 3.50
N PHE A 68 -29.23 -32.44 2.53
CA PHE A 68 -28.52 -32.55 1.25
C PHE A 68 -27.07 -32.08 1.42
N SER A 69 -26.12 -33.02 1.39
CA SER A 69 -24.72 -32.72 1.68
C SER A 69 -23.76 -32.96 0.50
N TYR A 70 -24.06 -33.84 -0.43
CA TYR A 70 -23.14 -34.17 -1.51
C TYR A 70 -23.86 -34.79 -2.71
N SER A 71 -23.39 -34.45 -3.92
CA SER A 71 -23.72 -35.19 -5.14
C SER A 71 -22.49 -35.38 -6.04
N SER A 72 -22.47 -36.49 -6.77
CA SER A 72 -21.45 -36.77 -7.77
C SER A 72 -21.68 -35.95 -9.04
N LYS A 73 -20.62 -35.83 -9.86
CA LYS A 73 -20.68 -35.12 -11.15
C LYS A 73 -21.77 -35.59 -12.10
N ASP A 74 -22.08 -36.90 -12.07
CA ASP A 74 -23.01 -37.53 -13.02
C ASP A 74 -24.41 -37.74 -12.44
N ASP A 75 -24.65 -37.30 -11.21
CA ASP A 75 -25.97 -37.39 -10.58
C ASP A 75 -26.94 -36.37 -11.18
N LEU A 76 -28.22 -36.70 -11.17
CA LEU A 76 -29.28 -35.79 -11.55
C LEU A 76 -30.09 -35.40 -10.29
N ILE A 77 -30.06 -34.14 -9.93
CA ILE A 77 -30.74 -33.62 -8.73
C ILE A 77 -32.05 -33.01 -9.16
N THR A 78 -33.15 -33.44 -8.55
CA THR A 78 -34.48 -32.84 -8.76
C THR A 78 -34.98 -32.24 -7.48
N MET A 79 -35.17 -30.93 -7.46
CA MET A 79 -35.69 -30.18 -6.31
C MET A 79 -37.16 -29.83 -6.54
N HIS A 80 -38.02 -30.23 -5.62
CA HIS A 80 -39.44 -30.00 -5.63
C HIS A 80 -39.77 -28.76 -4.76
N ILE A 81 -40.29 -27.69 -5.38
CA ILE A 81 -40.60 -26.43 -4.72
C ILE A 81 -42.13 -26.26 -4.66
N PRO A 82 -42.77 -26.57 -3.55
CA PRO A 82 -44.22 -26.37 -3.39
C PRO A 82 -44.51 -24.87 -3.26
N LEU A 83 -45.59 -24.39 -3.87
CA LEU A 83 -46.02 -23.00 -3.86
C LEU A 83 -47.44 -22.86 -3.28
N ASP A 84 -47.55 -22.18 -2.18
CA ASP A 84 -48.84 -21.87 -1.58
C ASP A 84 -49.62 -20.84 -2.43
N LYS A 85 -50.92 -20.99 -2.53
CA LYS A 85 -51.82 -20.05 -3.22
C LYS A 85 -51.83 -18.66 -2.59
N ALA A 86 -51.62 -18.59 -1.29
CA ALA A 86 -51.58 -17.33 -0.55
C ALA A 86 -50.41 -16.42 -0.97
N TRP A 87 -49.35 -16.98 -1.54
CA TRP A 87 -48.11 -16.23 -1.90
C TRP A 87 -48.20 -15.53 -3.26
N LYS A 88 -49.26 -15.75 -4.02
CA LYS A 88 -49.40 -15.26 -5.40
C LYS A 88 -49.30 -13.74 -5.54
N SER A 89 -49.78 -12.99 -4.56
CA SER A 89 -49.80 -11.52 -4.60
C SER A 89 -48.48 -10.87 -4.17
N GLU A 90 -47.62 -11.61 -3.47
CA GLU A 90 -46.43 -11.06 -2.81
C GLU A 90 -45.16 -11.37 -3.58
N TYR A 91 -45.07 -12.57 -4.14
CA TYR A 91 -43.84 -13.07 -4.74
C TYR A 91 -44.06 -13.47 -6.20
N SER A 92 -43.03 -13.30 -7.02
CA SER A 92 -43.10 -13.59 -8.47
C SER A 92 -41.87 -14.30 -9.01
N SER A 93 -40.84 -14.53 -8.18
CA SER A 93 -39.64 -15.24 -8.56
C SER A 93 -39.07 -16.11 -7.43
N ILE A 94 -38.48 -17.24 -7.80
CA ILE A 94 -37.65 -18.09 -6.94
C ILE A 94 -36.19 -17.80 -7.25
N ASN A 95 -35.39 -17.53 -6.23
CA ASN A 95 -34.00 -17.17 -6.36
C ASN A 95 -33.13 -18.05 -5.48
N PHE A 96 -32.01 -18.53 -6.02
CA PHE A 96 -30.96 -19.24 -5.27
C PHE A 96 -29.61 -19.09 -5.97
N LEU A 97 -28.55 -19.41 -5.25
CA LEU A 97 -27.21 -19.51 -5.81
C LEU A 97 -26.86 -20.99 -6.00
N PHE A 98 -26.28 -21.31 -7.12
CA PHE A 98 -25.82 -22.67 -7.42
C PHE A 98 -24.44 -22.65 -8.09
N TYR A 99 -23.71 -23.77 -8.03
CA TYR A 99 -22.32 -23.82 -8.47
C TYR A 99 -22.14 -24.84 -9.61
N ASN A 100 -21.47 -24.46 -10.69
CA ASN A 100 -21.04 -25.33 -11.80
C ASN A 100 -22.07 -26.39 -12.24
N SER A 101 -23.29 -25.96 -12.56
CA SER A 101 -24.37 -26.89 -12.92
C SER A 101 -25.21 -26.41 -14.08
N ILE A 102 -25.80 -27.34 -14.83
CA ILE A 102 -26.89 -27.05 -15.75
C ILE A 102 -28.19 -27.13 -14.98
N ILE A 103 -29.01 -26.10 -15.04
CA ILE A 103 -30.25 -25.97 -14.27
C ILE A 103 -31.41 -25.75 -15.22
N LYS A 104 -32.45 -26.59 -15.10
CA LYS A 104 -33.70 -26.50 -15.85
C LYS A 104 -34.88 -26.42 -14.88
N ALA A 105 -35.70 -25.40 -14.98
CA ALA A 105 -36.91 -25.29 -14.16
C ALA A 105 -38.17 -25.58 -14.99
N TYR A 106 -39.08 -26.35 -14.40
CA TYR A 106 -40.32 -26.81 -15.05
C TYR A 106 -41.52 -26.51 -14.18
N TYR A 107 -42.61 -26.09 -14.79
CA TYR A 107 -43.95 -26.15 -14.21
C TYR A 107 -44.76 -27.20 -14.95
N LYS A 108 -45.13 -28.28 -14.29
CA LYS A 108 -45.59 -29.52 -14.94
C LYS A 108 -44.57 -29.97 -15.98
N ASP A 109 -44.95 -30.09 -17.25
CA ASP A 109 -44.04 -30.49 -18.34
C ASP A 109 -43.52 -29.32 -19.17
N LYS A 110 -43.88 -28.08 -18.79
CA LYS A 110 -43.44 -26.89 -19.52
C LYS A 110 -42.14 -26.35 -18.93
N LEU A 111 -41.09 -26.27 -19.75
CA LEU A 111 -39.83 -25.64 -19.41
C LEU A 111 -40.07 -24.13 -19.21
N LEU A 112 -39.65 -23.57 -18.04
CA LEU A 112 -39.72 -22.17 -17.71
C LEU A 112 -38.45 -21.45 -18.06
N ILE A 113 -37.30 -22.02 -17.67
CA ILE A 113 -35.98 -21.42 -17.87
C ILE A 113 -34.89 -22.48 -17.86
N THR A 114 -33.80 -22.19 -18.55
CA THR A 114 -32.56 -22.97 -18.54
C THR A 114 -31.37 -22.06 -18.23
N TYR A 115 -30.47 -22.56 -17.39
CA TYR A 115 -29.17 -21.96 -17.10
C TYR A 115 -28.04 -22.93 -17.45
N GLY A 116 -26.92 -22.42 -17.94
CA GLY A 116 -25.71 -23.23 -18.11
C GLY A 116 -25.64 -24.12 -19.35
N GLU A 117 -26.57 -24.05 -20.32
CA GLU A 117 -26.53 -24.91 -21.53
C GLU A 117 -25.38 -24.54 -22.51
N ASN A 118 -24.93 -23.30 -22.54
CA ASN A 118 -23.87 -22.84 -23.45
C ASN A 118 -22.48 -22.90 -22.80
N ILE A 119 -22.12 -24.05 -22.25
CA ILE A 119 -20.93 -24.21 -21.38
C ILE A 119 -19.60 -24.25 -22.13
N ASP A 120 -19.59 -24.51 -23.43
CA ASP A 120 -18.37 -24.80 -24.20
C ASP A 120 -17.33 -23.65 -24.22
N ARG A 121 -17.67 -22.48 -23.77
CA ARG A 121 -16.76 -21.29 -23.77
C ARG A 121 -16.70 -20.46 -22.49
N HIS A 122 -17.56 -20.70 -21.50
CA HIS A 122 -17.65 -19.84 -20.32
C HIS A 122 -17.52 -20.62 -19.03
N MET A 123 -16.84 -20.03 -18.06
CA MET A 123 -16.78 -20.51 -16.69
C MET A 123 -18.16 -20.43 -16.08
N ILE A 124 -18.65 -21.56 -15.61
CA ILE A 124 -19.80 -21.60 -14.77
C ILE A 124 -19.27 -21.67 -13.33
N GLY A 125 -19.03 -20.55 -12.72
CA GLY A 125 -18.77 -20.46 -11.30
C GLY A 125 -20.08 -20.49 -10.51
N LYS A 126 -20.16 -19.67 -9.47
CA LYS A 126 -21.40 -19.48 -8.72
C LYS A 126 -22.42 -18.73 -9.58
N GLN A 127 -23.55 -19.38 -9.82
CA GLN A 127 -24.64 -18.87 -10.64
C GLN A 127 -25.76 -18.36 -9.74
N LYS A 128 -26.29 -17.18 -10.09
CA LYS A 128 -27.55 -16.71 -9.56
C LYS A 128 -28.69 -17.23 -10.45
N VAL A 129 -29.51 -18.09 -9.91
CA VAL A 129 -30.68 -18.64 -10.59
C VAL A 129 -31.91 -17.81 -10.19
N THR A 130 -32.64 -17.31 -11.18
CA THR A 130 -33.90 -16.61 -10.97
C THR A 130 -34.98 -17.27 -11.83
N ILE A 131 -35.90 -17.96 -11.20
CA ILE A 131 -36.99 -18.67 -11.88
C ILE A 131 -38.26 -17.81 -11.79
N PRO A 132 -38.81 -17.34 -12.91
CA PRO A 132 -40.09 -16.65 -12.90
C PRO A 132 -41.20 -17.62 -12.51
N VAL A 133 -42.04 -17.25 -11.55
CA VAL A 133 -43.17 -18.04 -11.08
C VAL A 133 -44.42 -17.65 -11.87
N PRO A 134 -44.94 -18.53 -12.74
CA PRO A 134 -46.21 -18.26 -13.42
C PRO A 134 -47.39 -18.22 -12.43
N ASP A 135 -48.35 -17.36 -12.64
CA ASP A 135 -49.58 -17.24 -11.80
C ASP A 135 -50.31 -18.59 -11.57
N LYS A 136 -50.26 -19.49 -12.53
CA LYS A 136 -50.89 -20.82 -12.46
C LYS A 136 -50.10 -21.82 -11.62
N ALA A 137 -48.86 -21.48 -11.23
CA ALA A 137 -48.03 -22.40 -10.45
C ALA A 137 -48.34 -22.34 -8.94
N TYR A 138 -49.01 -21.31 -8.49
CA TYR A 138 -49.43 -21.17 -7.07
C TYR A 138 -50.53 -22.19 -6.75
N GLY A 139 -50.30 -22.98 -5.72
CA GLY A 139 -51.12 -24.15 -5.34
C GLY A 139 -50.67 -25.46 -6.00
N GLY A 140 -49.51 -25.45 -6.65
CA GLY A 140 -48.82 -26.60 -7.20
C GLY A 140 -47.34 -26.56 -6.84
N GLU A 141 -46.48 -27.12 -7.69
CA GLU A 141 -45.04 -27.13 -7.47
C GLU A 141 -44.28 -26.70 -8.72
N ILE A 142 -43.08 -26.16 -8.52
CA ILE A 142 -42.05 -25.98 -9.55
C ILE A 142 -40.98 -27.06 -9.35
N ARG A 143 -40.67 -27.79 -10.39
CA ARG A 143 -39.62 -28.79 -10.40
C ARG A 143 -38.36 -28.20 -11.01
N VAL A 144 -37.25 -28.22 -10.25
CA VAL A 144 -35.95 -27.75 -10.69
C VAL A 144 -35.00 -28.91 -10.82
N VAL A 145 -34.55 -29.18 -12.06
CA VAL A 145 -33.64 -30.27 -12.41
C VAL A 145 -32.23 -29.66 -12.54
N ILE A 146 -31.30 -30.18 -11.78
CA ILE A 146 -29.93 -29.70 -11.67
C ILE A 146 -28.98 -30.82 -12.05
N LYS A 147 -28.16 -30.61 -13.08
CA LYS A 147 -27.09 -31.52 -13.49
C LYS A 147 -25.75 -30.93 -13.13
N PRO A 148 -25.07 -31.40 -12.08
CA PRO A 148 -23.74 -30.97 -11.71
C PRO A 148 -22.71 -31.26 -12.78
N LEU A 149 -21.81 -30.32 -13.04
CA LEU A 149 -20.67 -30.52 -13.94
C LEU A 149 -19.40 -30.92 -13.16
N THR A 150 -19.42 -30.64 -11.87
CA THR A 150 -18.42 -31.06 -10.88
C THR A 150 -19.17 -31.58 -9.67
N GLY A 151 -18.55 -32.45 -8.85
CA GLY A 151 -19.17 -32.84 -7.57
C GLY A 151 -19.56 -31.61 -6.75
N ILE A 152 -20.75 -31.66 -6.16
CA ILE A 152 -21.29 -30.55 -5.31
C ILE A 152 -21.03 -30.90 -3.86
N LEU A 153 -20.44 -29.95 -3.14
CA LEU A 153 -20.32 -29.97 -1.68
C LEU A 153 -21.40 -29.05 -1.07
N GLU A 154 -21.89 -29.41 0.09
CA GLU A 154 -22.98 -28.78 0.83
C GLU A 154 -22.91 -27.26 0.98
N ASP A 155 -21.71 -26.70 1.11
CA ASP A 155 -21.47 -25.26 1.31
C ASP A 155 -21.95 -24.39 0.12
N THR A 156 -22.40 -25.00 -0.95
CA THR A 156 -22.86 -24.34 -2.17
C THR A 156 -24.37 -24.22 -2.28
N PHE A 157 -25.12 -24.93 -1.43
CA PHE A 157 -26.57 -24.91 -1.47
C PHE A 157 -27.15 -23.98 -0.41
N ARG A 158 -27.65 -22.83 -0.83
CA ARG A 158 -28.51 -21.98 -0.01
C ARG A 158 -29.96 -22.25 -0.34
N SER A 159 -30.81 -22.33 0.70
CA SER A 159 -32.26 -22.49 0.51
C SER A 159 -32.77 -21.47 -0.51
N PRO A 160 -33.60 -21.89 -1.47
CA PRO A 160 -34.24 -20.98 -2.40
C PRO A 160 -35.11 -19.96 -1.67
N VAL A 161 -35.20 -18.78 -2.24
CA VAL A 161 -35.94 -17.65 -1.67
C VAL A 161 -36.97 -17.15 -2.66
N LEU A 162 -38.21 -17.02 -2.20
CA LEU A 162 -39.27 -16.34 -2.95
C LEU A 162 -39.12 -14.83 -2.80
N MET A 163 -39.13 -14.12 -3.93
CA MET A 163 -38.99 -12.66 -3.97
C MET A 163 -39.86 -12.04 -5.06
N SER A 164 -40.14 -10.73 -4.90
CA SER A 164 -40.71 -9.93 -5.97
C SER A 164 -39.73 -9.69 -7.11
N PHE A 165 -40.19 -9.59 -8.35
CA PHE A 165 -39.36 -9.16 -9.49
C PHE A 165 -38.73 -7.78 -9.32
N LYS A 166 -39.23 -6.96 -8.42
CA LYS A 166 -38.64 -5.63 -8.14
C LYS A 166 -37.38 -5.72 -7.29
N THR A 167 -37.21 -6.79 -6.51
CA THR A 167 -36.17 -6.89 -5.47
C THR A 167 -35.25 -8.09 -5.65
N TYR A 168 -35.54 -9.03 -6.57
CA TYR A 168 -34.77 -10.26 -6.78
C TYR A 168 -33.27 -10.03 -7.03
N GLN A 169 -32.91 -8.87 -7.57
CA GLN A 169 -31.50 -8.53 -7.82
C GLN A 169 -30.67 -8.46 -6.53
N PHE A 170 -31.30 -8.17 -5.39
CA PHE A 170 -30.63 -8.05 -4.09
C PHE A 170 -30.45 -9.40 -3.37
N TYR A 171 -30.97 -10.50 -3.94
CA TYR A 171 -30.85 -11.83 -3.34
C TYR A 171 -29.44 -12.16 -2.83
N PRO A 172 -28.33 -11.88 -3.58
CA PRO A 172 -26.99 -12.28 -3.14
C PRO A 172 -26.52 -11.64 -1.83
N ILE A 173 -27.13 -10.53 -1.42
CA ILE A 173 -26.72 -9.79 -0.21
C ILE A 173 -27.74 -9.82 0.93
N ILE A 174 -28.87 -10.53 0.76
CA ILE A 174 -29.88 -10.61 1.81
C ILE A 174 -29.26 -11.14 3.10
N GLY A 175 -29.43 -10.39 4.20
CA GLY A 175 -28.86 -10.70 5.51
C GLY A 175 -27.35 -10.46 5.62
N GLN A 176 -26.70 -9.95 4.56
CA GLN A 176 -25.26 -9.67 4.51
C GLN A 176 -24.95 -8.26 3.97
N GLU A 177 -25.90 -7.33 4.05
CA GLU A 177 -25.81 -6.00 3.45
C GLU A 177 -24.62 -5.19 3.99
N ALA A 178 -24.40 -5.28 5.30
CA ALA A 178 -23.28 -4.60 5.94
C ALA A 178 -21.92 -5.14 5.44
N PHE A 179 -21.81 -6.46 5.30
CA PHE A 179 -20.60 -7.09 4.78
C PHE A 179 -20.36 -6.73 3.31
N TYR A 180 -21.40 -6.70 2.50
CA TYR A 180 -21.30 -6.24 1.11
C TYR A 180 -20.75 -4.81 1.04
N ALA A 181 -21.26 -3.89 1.85
CA ALA A 181 -20.77 -2.52 1.89
C ALA A 181 -19.30 -2.47 2.29
N ILE A 182 -18.92 -3.15 3.38
CA ILE A 182 -17.54 -3.18 3.88
C ILE A 182 -16.58 -3.75 2.85
N PHE A 183 -16.88 -4.91 2.27
CA PHE A 183 -16.00 -5.55 1.29
C PHE A 183 -15.90 -4.78 -0.02
N SER A 184 -16.98 -4.14 -0.45
CA SER A 184 -16.94 -3.26 -1.63
C SER A 184 -16.02 -2.06 -1.40
N VAL A 185 -16.06 -1.46 -0.21
CA VAL A 185 -15.13 -0.39 0.19
C VAL A 185 -13.69 -0.91 0.17
N ILE A 186 -13.42 -2.05 0.80
CA ILE A 186 -12.08 -2.64 0.86
C ILE A 186 -11.57 -2.94 -0.57
N LEU A 187 -12.40 -3.49 -1.44
CA LEU A 187 -12.05 -3.80 -2.83
C LEU A 187 -11.60 -2.54 -3.59
N ILE A 188 -12.37 -1.47 -3.48
CA ILE A 188 -12.10 -0.19 -4.15
C ILE A 188 -10.81 0.43 -3.59
N PHE A 189 -10.69 0.52 -2.27
CA PHE A 189 -9.51 1.12 -1.63
C PHE A 189 -8.24 0.33 -1.93
N SER A 190 -8.29 -1.00 -1.94
CA SER A 190 -7.13 -1.81 -2.27
C SER A 190 -6.72 -1.67 -3.73
N PHE A 191 -7.69 -1.58 -4.66
CA PHE A 191 -7.42 -1.31 -6.07
C PHE A 191 -6.76 0.05 -6.29
N ILE A 192 -7.31 1.10 -5.70
CA ILE A 192 -6.75 2.46 -5.77
C ILE A 192 -5.36 2.50 -5.11
N GLY A 193 -5.23 1.88 -3.95
CA GLY A 193 -3.94 1.77 -3.24
C GLY A 193 -2.88 1.06 -4.07
N MET A 194 -3.24 -0.02 -4.75
CA MET A 194 -2.35 -0.75 -5.65
C MET A 194 -1.82 0.17 -6.79
N ILE A 195 -2.70 0.97 -7.41
CA ILE A 195 -2.31 1.92 -8.46
C ILE A 195 -1.35 2.99 -7.91
N ILE A 196 -1.68 3.59 -6.75
CA ILE A 196 -0.85 4.63 -6.12
C ILE A 196 0.53 4.08 -5.77
N PHE A 197 0.61 2.93 -5.10
CA PHE A 197 1.88 2.33 -4.72
C PHE A 197 2.67 1.82 -5.92
N ALA A 198 2.01 1.30 -6.98
CA ALA A 198 2.67 0.93 -8.23
C ALA A 198 3.32 2.15 -8.90
N PHE A 199 2.67 3.32 -8.88
CA PHE A 199 3.24 4.56 -9.39
C PHE A 199 4.47 5.00 -8.59
N LEU A 200 4.45 4.80 -7.27
CA LEU A 200 5.56 5.15 -6.36
C LEU A 200 6.64 4.07 -6.26
N TYR A 201 6.47 2.92 -6.92
CA TYR A 201 7.30 1.72 -6.79
C TYR A 201 8.80 1.96 -7.00
N CYS A 202 9.15 2.82 -7.95
CA CYS A 202 10.54 3.14 -8.28
C CYS A 202 11.15 4.27 -7.45
N THR A 203 10.33 5.03 -6.71
CA THR A 203 10.76 6.26 -6.03
C THR A 203 10.80 6.14 -4.52
N VAL A 204 10.03 5.22 -3.95
CA VAL A 204 9.85 5.08 -2.50
C VAL A 204 9.96 3.61 -2.11
N ASP A 205 10.88 3.29 -1.21
CA ASP A 205 11.18 1.89 -0.85
C ASP A 205 9.99 1.14 -0.24
N PHE A 206 9.23 1.77 0.65
CA PHE A 206 8.06 1.14 1.24
C PHE A 206 6.91 0.93 0.24
N ALA A 207 6.89 1.66 -0.89
CA ALA A 207 5.83 1.49 -1.90
C ALA A 207 5.88 0.12 -2.59
N ARG A 208 7.05 -0.50 -2.69
CA ARG A 208 7.20 -1.85 -3.25
C ARG A 208 6.43 -2.89 -2.46
N GLU A 209 6.57 -2.84 -1.14
CA GLU A 209 5.82 -3.69 -0.23
C GLU A 209 4.33 -3.35 -0.25
N GLY A 210 4.00 -2.04 -0.20
CA GLY A 210 2.63 -1.56 -0.27
C GLY A 210 1.87 -2.00 -1.53
N THR A 211 2.53 -2.06 -2.68
CA THR A 211 1.93 -2.57 -3.93
C THR A 211 1.47 -4.02 -3.77
N TRP A 212 2.32 -4.90 -3.23
CA TRP A 212 1.97 -6.30 -3.04
C TRP A 212 0.97 -6.53 -1.91
N LEU A 213 1.02 -5.70 -0.86
CA LEU A 213 0.01 -5.71 0.20
C LEU A 213 -1.37 -5.36 -0.34
N MET A 214 -1.48 -4.25 -1.10
CA MET A 214 -2.76 -3.84 -1.68
C MET A 214 -3.25 -4.87 -2.70
N GLY A 215 -2.34 -5.45 -3.50
CA GLY A 215 -2.66 -6.56 -4.39
C GLY A 215 -3.17 -7.81 -3.65
N LEU A 216 -2.62 -8.14 -2.50
CA LEU A 216 -3.06 -9.24 -1.65
C LEU A 216 -4.47 -8.97 -1.09
N ILE A 217 -4.69 -7.78 -0.51
CA ILE A 217 -6.00 -7.38 0.03
C ILE A 217 -7.07 -7.39 -1.09
N PHE A 218 -6.75 -6.83 -2.25
CA PHE A 218 -7.62 -6.83 -3.43
C PHE A 218 -7.98 -8.25 -3.84
N SER A 219 -7.00 -9.13 -3.93
CA SER A 219 -7.17 -10.52 -4.37
C SER A 219 -8.07 -11.31 -3.44
N ILE A 220 -7.83 -11.22 -2.11
CA ILE A 220 -8.64 -11.89 -1.09
C ILE A 220 -10.08 -11.38 -1.14
N THR A 221 -10.26 -10.06 -1.25
CA THR A 221 -11.58 -9.43 -1.25
C THR A 221 -12.36 -9.79 -2.52
N LEU A 222 -11.69 -9.76 -3.68
CA LEU A 222 -12.29 -10.14 -4.96
C LEU A 222 -12.73 -11.62 -4.96
N TRP A 223 -11.85 -12.51 -4.49
CA TRP A 223 -12.18 -13.92 -4.33
C TRP A 223 -13.39 -14.14 -3.42
N TYR A 224 -13.40 -13.50 -2.23
CA TYR A 224 -14.50 -13.63 -1.28
C TYR A 224 -15.82 -13.10 -1.82
N MET A 225 -15.82 -11.92 -2.46
CA MET A 225 -17.04 -11.35 -3.04
C MET A 225 -17.56 -12.17 -4.22
N GLY A 226 -16.67 -12.78 -5.02
CA GLY A 226 -17.05 -13.72 -6.07
C GLY A 226 -17.67 -14.98 -5.48
N ASN A 227 -16.98 -15.62 -4.54
CA ASN A 227 -17.45 -16.86 -3.89
C ASN A 227 -18.77 -16.67 -3.12
N SER A 228 -18.99 -15.52 -2.49
CA SER A 228 -20.25 -15.19 -1.80
C SER A 228 -21.39 -14.78 -2.74
N GLY A 229 -21.12 -14.55 -4.03
CA GLY A 229 -22.07 -14.01 -5.01
C GLY A 229 -22.27 -12.48 -4.93
N MET A 230 -21.59 -11.79 -4.02
CA MET A 230 -21.71 -10.34 -3.84
C MET A 230 -21.22 -9.55 -5.05
N LEU A 231 -20.26 -10.09 -5.80
CA LEU A 231 -19.69 -9.45 -6.98
C LEU A 231 -20.71 -9.25 -8.10
N TYR A 232 -21.75 -10.09 -8.15
CA TYR A 232 -22.85 -9.97 -9.12
C TYR A 232 -23.53 -8.59 -9.09
N LEU A 233 -23.67 -7.99 -7.91
CA LEU A 233 -24.29 -6.66 -7.79
C LEU A 233 -23.44 -5.52 -8.34
N LEU A 234 -22.12 -5.69 -8.36
CA LEU A 234 -21.20 -4.70 -8.94
C LEU A 234 -21.13 -4.80 -10.47
N THR A 235 -21.27 -6.00 -11.01
CA THR A 235 -21.03 -6.26 -12.43
C THR A 235 -22.31 -6.49 -13.24
N SER A 236 -23.41 -6.87 -12.59
CA SER A 236 -24.68 -7.30 -13.20
C SER A 236 -24.51 -8.40 -14.27
N SER A 237 -23.36 -9.07 -14.28
CA SER A 237 -22.99 -10.11 -15.25
C SER A 237 -22.57 -11.38 -14.52
N GLU A 238 -23.25 -12.49 -14.83
CA GLU A 238 -22.93 -13.80 -14.26
C GLU A 238 -21.52 -14.26 -14.62
N ASN A 239 -21.12 -14.08 -15.88
CA ASN A 239 -19.80 -14.46 -16.36
C ASN A 239 -18.68 -13.66 -15.67
N ILE A 240 -18.84 -12.34 -15.53
CA ILE A 240 -17.83 -11.50 -14.89
C ILE A 240 -17.74 -11.82 -13.39
N SER A 241 -18.87 -12.10 -12.74
CA SER A 241 -18.88 -12.49 -11.33
C SER A 241 -18.14 -13.82 -11.10
N ALA A 242 -18.42 -14.82 -11.94
CA ALA A 242 -17.74 -16.11 -11.89
C ALA A 242 -16.24 -15.99 -12.18
N VAL A 243 -15.86 -15.27 -13.24
CA VAL A 243 -14.45 -15.02 -13.59
C VAL A 243 -13.72 -14.24 -12.49
N GLY A 244 -14.40 -13.27 -11.86
CA GLY A 244 -13.85 -12.47 -10.77
C GLY A 244 -13.42 -13.31 -9.57
N GLU A 245 -14.19 -14.33 -9.21
CA GLU A 245 -13.82 -15.30 -8.17
C GLU A 245 -12.47 -15.97 -8.47
N TYR A 246 -12.31 -16.51 -9.67
CA TYR A 246 -11.07 -17.18 -10.05
C TYR A 246 -9.90 -16.22 -10.24
N ILE A 247 -10.12 -15.04 -10.81
CA ILE A 247 -9.11 -13.99 -10.89
C ILE A 247 -8.60 -13.67 -9.48
N GLY A 248 -9.49 -13.43 -8.51
CA GLY A 248 -9.14 -13.19 -7.13
C GLY A 248 -8.31 -14.32 -6.53
N MET A 249 -8.73 -15.55 -6.75
CA MET A 249 -8.04 -16.75 -6.27
C MET A 249 -6.63 -16.87 -6.85
N TYR A 250 -6.46 -16.77 -8.16
CA TYR A 250 -5.14 -16.89 -8.80
C TYR A 250 -4.19 -15.75 -8.41
N LEU A 251 -4.70 -14.53 -8.29
CA LEU A 251 -3.92 -13.39 -7.81
C LEU A 251 -3.49 -13.56 -6.35
N LEU A 252 -4.36 -14.10 -5.49
CA LEU A 252 -4.04 -14.37 -4.08
C LEU A 252 -2.77 -15.22 -3.94
N PHE A 253 -2.63 -16.26 -4.76
CA PHE A 253 -1.51 -17.19 -4.68
C PHE A 253 -0.20 -16.62 -5.18
N SER A 254 -0.25 -15.59 -6.01
CA SER A 254 0.94 -14.85 -6.43
C SER A 254 1.29 -13.69 -5.48
N THR A 255 0.28 -12.96 -5.02
CA THR A 255 0.48 -11.77 -4.17
C THR A 255 0.89 -12.12 -2.74
N ALA A 256 0.38 -13.22 -2.18
CA ALA A 256 0.73 -13.65 -0.81
C ALA A 256 2.23 -13.98 -0.65
N PRO A 257 2.88 -14.82 -1.48
CA PRO A 257 4.32 -15.04 -1.37
C PRO A 257 5.13 -13.77 -1.68
N LEU A 258 4.71 -12.96 -2.66
CA LEU A 258 5.41 -11.72 -2.99
C LEU A 258 5.40 -10.74 -1.81
N PHE A 259 4.25 -10.51 -1.17
CA PHE A 259 4.17 -9.71 0.06
C PHE A 259 5.01 -10.32 1.18
N SER A 260 4.86 -11.61 1.46
CA SER A 260 5.60 -12.30 2.53
C SER A 260 7.11 -12.26 2.34
N SER A 261 7.59 -12.13 1.08
CA SER A 261 9.00 -11.96 0.77
C SER A 261 9.63 -10.69 1.35
N PHE A 262 8.84 -9.64 1.60
CA PHE A 262 9.30 -8.40 2.23
C PHE A 262 9.35 -8.51 3.76
N GLU A 263 8.56 -9.40 4.34
CA GLU A 263 8.46 -9.58 5.79
C GLU A 263 9.54 -10.48 6.38
N THR A 264 10.13 -11.38 5.60
CA THR A 264 11.15 -12.31 6.08
C THR A 264 12.58 -11.75 5.97
N GLU A 265 13.40 -11.93 7.02
CA GLU A 265 14.84 -11.61 7.01
C GLU A 265 15.70 -12.77 6.49
N ARG A 266 15.14 -13.98 6.35
CA ARG A 266 15.86 -15.17 5.88
C ARG A 266 16.10 -15.10 4.37
N PRO A 267 17.34 -14.96 3.89
CA PRO A 267 17.61 -14.67 2.47
C PRO A 267 17.15 -15.78 1.52
N VAL A 268 17.30 -17.04 1.94
CA VAL A 268 16.87 -18.21 1.15
C VAL A 268 15.35 -18.23 0.99
N VAL A 269 14.62 -18.03 2.11
CA VAL A 269 13.15 -18.01 2.12
C VAL A 269 12.64 -16.82 1.29
N ARG A 270 13.25 -15.64 1.45
CA ARG A 270 12.93 -14.45 0.65
C ARG A 270 13.06 -14.71 -0.84
N LYS A 271 14.19 -15.30 -1.26
CA LYS A 271 14.44 -15.63 -2.67
C LYS A 271 13.42 -16.63 -3.20
N TYR A 272 13.12 -17.68 -2.43
CA TYR A 272 12.11 -18.68 -2.77
C TYR A 272 10.73 -18.05 -2.97
N LEU A 273 10.24 -17.30 -1.98
CA LEU A 273 8.92 -16.64 -2.04
C LEU A 273 8.82 -15.65 -3.20
N LYS A 274 9.91 -14.93 -3.49
CA LYS A 274 9.95 -13.96 -4.57
C LYS A 274 9.87 -14.64 -5.94
N ILE A 275 10.69 -15.66 -6.16
CA ILE A 275 10.72 -16.39 -7.44
C ILE A 275 9.39 -17.13 -7.67
N SER A 276 8.91 -17.89 -6.68
CA SER A 276 7.65 -18.62 -6.79
C SER A 276 6.45 -17.69 -7.00
N GLY A 277 6.41 -16.55 -6.29
CA GLY A 277 5.35 -15.55 -6.48
C GLY A 277 5.34 -14.96 -7.88
N PHE A 278 6.50 -14.63 -8.46
CA PHE A 278 6.58 -14.13 -9.84
C PHE A 278 6.23 -15.21 -10.88
N ILE A 279 6.61 -16.47 -10.65
CA ILE A 279 6.20 -17.57 -11.52
C ILE A 279 4.68 -17.71 -11.51
N LEU A 280 4.04 -17.70 -10.33
CA LEU A 280 2.58 -17.79 -10.23
C LEU A 280 1.89 -16.58 -10.84
N PHE A 281 2.48 -15.38 -10.71
CA PHE A 281 1.97 -14.18 -11.37
C PHE A 281 2.04 -14.28 -12.90
N ALA A 282 3.12 -14.83 -13.44
CA ALA A 282 3.22 -15.11 -14.88
C ALA A 282 2.20 -16.18 -15.33
N VAL A 283 2.02 -17.23 -14.53
CA VAL A 283 0.98 -18.27 -14.80
C VAL A 283 -0.41 -17.65 -14.80
N PHE A 284 -0.71 -16.74 -13.87
CA PHE A 284 -1.99 -16.01 -13.86
C PHE A 284 -2.23 -15.30 -15.20
N TRP A 285 -1.27 -14.52 -15.69
CA TRP A 285 -1.42 -13.80 -16.96
C TRP A 285 -1.55 -14.73 -18.16
N ILE A 286 -0.82 -15.84 -18.17
CA ILE A 286 -0.93 -16.86 -19.22
C ILE A 286 -2.33 -17.47 -19.21
N CYS A 287 -2.83 -17.87 -18.04
CA CYS A 287 -4.18 -18.43 -17.91
C CYS A 287 -5.27 -17.42 -18.31
N LEU A 288 -5.12 -16.16 -17.93
CA LEU A 288 -6.04 -15.10 -18.33
C LEU A 288 -6.03 -14.87 -19.84
N ALA A 289 -4.87 -14.85 -20.46
CA ALA A 289 -4.74 -14.73 -21.92
C ALA A 289 -5.37 -15.92 -22.66
N LEU A 290 -5.12 -17.14 -22.18
CA LEU A 290 -5.74 -18.36 -22.74
C LEU A 290 -7.26 -18.38 -22.58
N TYR A 291 -7.79 -17.82 -21.49
CA TYR A 291 -9.23 -17.68 -21.28
C TYR A 291 -9.87 -16.66 -22.24
N ILE A 292 -9.20 -15.54 -22.51
CA ILE A 292 -9.71 -14.49 -23.42
C ILE A 292 -9.61 -14.95 -24.88
N LEU A 293 -8.57 -15.70 -25.24
CA LEU A 293 -8.38 -16.22 -26.59
C LEU A 293 -9.32 -17.41 -26.86
N PRO A 294 -9.70 -17.67 -28.11
CA PRO A 294 -10.54 -18.81 -28.47
C PRO A 294 -9.78 -20.15 -28.40
N SER A 295 -9.17 -20.45 -27.26
CA SER A 295 -8.29 -21.60 -27.03
C SER A 295 -9.01 -22.81 -26.42
N GLY A 296 -10.28 -22.67 -26.04
CA GLY A 296 -11.01 -23.70 -25.29
C GLY A 296 -10.52 -23.87 -23.85
N PHE A 297 -9.62 -23.02 -23.36
CA PHE A 297 -9.12 -23.07 -21.99
C PHE A 297 -10.23 -22.74 -21.00
N ASN A 298 -10.41 -23.59 -19.99
CA ASN A 298 -11.35 -23.37 -18.89
C ASN A 298 -10.60 -23.49 -17.55
N TYR A 299 -10.70 -22.46 -16.70
CA TYR A 299 -10.10 -22.45 -15.38
C TYR A 299 -10.52 -23.64 -14.49
N VAL A 300 -11.75 -24.14 -14.63
CA VAL A 300 -12.30 -25.24 -13.83
C VAL A 300 -11.50 -26.53 -14.02
N TRP A 301 -11.03 -26.83 -15.24
CA TRP A 301 -10.33 -28.09 -15.52
C TRP A 301 -8.97 -28.20 -14.82
N GLN A 302 -8.33 -27.06 -14.59
CA GLN A 302 -7.01 -27.02 -13.94
C GLN A 302 -7.11 -26.71 -12.44
N LEU A 303 -8.33 -26.43 -11.93
CA LEU A 303 -8.56 -25.98 -10.58
C LEU A 303 -7.94 -26.89 -9.52
N ARG A 304 -8.13 -28.19 -9.62
CA ARG A 304 -7.64 -29.17 -8.63
C ARG A 304 -6.11 -29.16 -8.47
N TRP A 305 -5.39 -29.14 -9.58
CA TRP A 305 -3.93 -29.12 -9.57
C TRP A 305 -3.39 -27.77 -9.08
N MET A 306 -4.01 -26.70 -9.52
CA MET A 306 -3.66 -25.37 -9.07
C MET A 306 -3.97 -25.19 -7.58
N GLN A 307 -5.09 -25.66 -7.07
CA GLN A 307 -5.41 -25.59 -5.65
C GLN A 307 -4.37 -26.32 -4.78
N ALA A 308 -3.93 -27.51 -5.18
CA ALA A 308 -2.90 -28.23 -4.44
C ALA A 308 -1.58 -27.44 -4.35
N LEU A 309 -1.11 -26.87 -5.48
CA LEU A 309 0.07 -26.02 -5.51
C LEU A 309 -0.11 -24.75 -4.66
N GLN A 310 -1.28 -24.18 -4.72
CA GLN A 310 -1.70 -22.97 -4.04
C GLN A 310 -1.69 -23.14 -2.52
N ILE A 311 -2.23 -24.24 -2.02
CA ILE A 311 -2.20 -24.59 -0.60
C ILE A 311 -0.76 -24.57 -0.09
N VAL A 312 0.16 -25.23 -0.77
CA VAL A 312 1.58 -25.26 -0.40
C VAL A 312 2.18 -23.83 -0.35
N MET A 313 1.82 -22.99 -1.33
CA MET A 313 2.35 -21.62 -1.40
C MET A 313 1.79 -20.70 -0.33
N VAL A 314 0.49 -20.78 -0.05
CA VAL A 314 -0.13 -20.00 1.04
C VAL A 314 0.42 -20.44 2.39
N PHE A 315 0.56 -21.75 2.64
CA PHE A 315 1.17 -22.23 3.88
C PHE A 315 2.62 -21.77 4.04
N SER A 316 3.43 -21.80 2.98
CA SER A 316 4.80 -21.30 3.03
C SER A 316 4.86 -19.78 3.31
N ALA A 317 3.94 -19.01 2.74
CA ALA A 317 3.80 -17.59 3.01
C ALA A 317 3.38 -17.33 4.48
N LEU A 318 2.36 -18.04 4.98
CA LEU A 318 1.91 -17.93 6.38
C LEU A 318 3.02 -18.32 7.37
N ILE A 319 3.73 -19.42 7.13
CA ILE A 319 4.86 -19.82 7.96
C ILE A 319 5.95 -18.74 7.98
N SER A 320 6.22 -18.10 6.84
CA SER A 320 7.21 -17.04 6.77
C SER A 320 6.79 -15.77 7.53
N LEU A 321 5.49 -15.47 7.60
CA LEU A 321 4.94 -14.37 8.39
C LEU A 321 4.97 -14.67 9.90
N LEU A 322 4.68 -15.91 10.30
CA LEU A 322 4.75 -16.33 11.70
C LEU A 322 6.20 -16.42 12.23
N PHE A 323 7.14 -16.82 11.36
CA PHE A 323 8.55 -17.02 11.69
C PHE A 323 9.47 -16.20 10.78
N PRO A 324 9.40 -14.84 10.83
CA PRO A 324 10.11 -13.98 9.87
C PRO A 324 11.64 -14.03 10.00
N GLY A 325 12.18 -14.66 11.06
CA GLY A 325 13.62 -14.74 11.32
C GLY A 325 14.24 -13.46 11.87
N LYS A 326 13.44 -12.48 12.26
CA LYS A 326 13.90 -11.20 12.82
C LYS A 326 14.46 -11.39 14.22
N LYS A 327 15.65 -10.84 14.49
CA LYS A 327 16.28 -10.87 15.81
C LYS A 327 15.52 -10.03 16.83
N ARG A 328 14.92 -8.94 16.42
CA ARG A 328 14.13 -8.05 17.27
C ARG A 328 12.76 -7.80 16.62
N LYS A 329 11.70 -8.13 17.35
CA LYS A 329 10.33 -7.90 16.89
C LYS A 329 9.96 -6.43 17.08
N THR A 330 9.38 -5.83 16.05
CA THR A 330 8.79 -4.47 16.09
C THR A 330 7.34 -4.52 16.55
N GLY A 331 6.72 -3.37 16.81
CA GLY A 331 5.27 -3.28 17.06
C GLY A 331 4.44 -3.84 15.92
N ALA A 332 4.87 -3.63 14.67
CA ALA A 332 4.25 -4.20 13.48
C ALA A 332 4.27 -5.73 13.49
N ASP A 333 5.41 -6.35 13.86
CA ASP A 333 5.54 -7.82 13.94
C ASP A 333 4.65 -8.42 15.03
N GLN A 334 4.44 -7.70 16.14
CA GLN A 334 3.53 -8.14 17.21
C GLN A 334 2.08 -8.13 16.74
N VAL A 335 1.63 -7.04 16.07
CA VAL A 335 0.28 -6.96 15.50
C VAL A 335 0.06 -8.07 14.48
N MET A 336 1.04 -8.30 13.59
CA MET A 336 0.99 -9.40 12.61
C MET A 336 0.84 -10.76 13.31
N GLY A 337 1.65 -11.03 14.33
CA GLY A 337 1.61 -12.29 15.04
C GLY A 337 0.27 -12.55 15.75
N PHE A 338 -0.23 -11.57 16.51
CA PHE A 338 -1.52 -11.69 17.21
C PHE A 338 -2.69 -11.79 16.21
N GLY A 339 -2.67 -11.01 15.14
CA GLY A 339 -3.71 -11.07 14.13
C GLY A 339 -3.76 -12.42 13.41
N LEU A 340 -2.60 -12.99 13.04
CA LEU A 340 -2.55 -14.32 12.41
C LEU A 340 -3.01 -15.45 13.34
N ILE A 341 -2.77 -15.33 14.66
CA ILE A 341 -3.34 -16.26 15.64
C ILE A 341 -4.87 -16.16 15.63
N GLY A 342 -5.43 -14.93 15.64
CA GLY A 342 -6.87 -14.72 15.52
C GLY A 342 -7.44 -15.32 14.23
N VAL A 343 -6.78 -15.10 13.08
CA VAL A 343 -7.15 -15.69 11.79
C VAL A 343 -7.17 -17.23 11.86
N ALA A 344 -6.17 -17.85 12.51
CA ALA A 344 -6.14 -19.30 12.68
C ALA A 344 -7.30 -19.81 13.56
N ILE A 345 -7.65 -19.09 14.64
CA ILE A 345 -8.78 -19.44 15.51
C ILE A 345 -10.09 -19.41 14.72
N PHE A 346 -10.35 -18.30 14.00
CA PHE A 346 -11.58 -18.19 13.18
C PHE A 346 -11.60 -19.19 12.03
N GLY A 347 -10.42 -19.55 11.47
CA GLY A 347 -10.31 -20.61 10.46
C GLY A 347 -10.70 -21.98 11.03
N ILE A 348 -10.28 -22.31 12.23
CA ILE A 348 -10.68 -23.55 12.92
C ILE A 348 -12.19 -23.55 13.23
N LEU A 349 -12.70 -22.42 13.74
CA LEU A 349 -14.14 -22.28 14.01
C LEU A 349 -14.99 -22.45 12.75
N GLU A 350 -14.54 -21.96 11.59
CA GLU A 350 -15.21 -22.15 10.31
C GLU A 350 -15.23 -23.63 9.89
N GLN A 351 -14.13 -24.38 10.06
CA GLN A 351 -14.10 -25.81 9.78
C GLN A 351 -15.06 -26.60 10.69
N ILE A 352 -15.08 -26.25 12.00
CA ILE A 352 -16.02 -26.86 12.94
C ILE A 352 -17.47 -26.50 12.55
N ARG A 353 -17.72 -25.25 12.15
CA ARG A 353 -19.04 -24.79 11.68
C ARG A 353 -19.54 -25.64 10.49
N ILE A 354 -18.69 -25.86 9.50
CA ILE A 354 -19.03 -26.66 8.32
C ILE A 354 -19.44 -28.07 8.75
N ILE A 355 -18.67 -28.72 9.63
CA ILE A 355 -18.98 -30.06 10.12
C ILE A 355 -20.28 -30.08 10.92
N VAL A 356 -20.52 -29.07 11.77
CA VAL A 356 -21.75 -28.97 12.57
C VAL A 356 -22.96 -28.69 11.68
N ALA A 357 -22.83 -27.75 10.72
CA ALA A 357 -23.89 -27.41 9.79
C ALA A 357 -24.36 -28.62 8.97
N ALA A 358 -23.43 -29.51 8.60
CA ALA A 358 -23.74 -30.75 7.89
C ALA A 358 -24.61 -31.77 8.65
N GLN A 359 -24.69 -31.64 9.99
CA GLN A 359 -25.37 -32.62 10.84
C GLN A 359 -26.54 -32.02 11.64
N ILE A 360 -26.76 -30.70 11.54
CA ILE A 360 -27.71 -29.99 12.39
C ILE A 360 -29.16 -30.31 11.97
N THR A 361 -30.02 -30.56 12.95
CA THR A 361 -31.46 -30.74 12.77
C THR A 361 -32.21 -29.70 13.62
N GLU A 362 -33.52 -29.50 13.38
CA GLU A 362 -34.35 -28.56 14.12
C GLU A 362 -34.39 -28.80 15.64
N ASN A 363 -34.09 -30.05 16.06
CA ASN A 363 -34.12 -30.45 17.47
C ASN A 363 -32.82 -30.10 18.22
N TRP A 364 -31.84 -29.52 17.56
CA TRP A 364 -30.58 -29.16 18.21
C TRP A 364 -30.72 -27.88 19.08
N PRO A 365 -29.89 -27.73 20.12
CA PRO A 365 -29.95 -26.54 20.96
C PRO A 365 -29.77 -25.24 20.16
N PRO A 366 -30.49 -24.16 20.54
CA PRO A 366 -30.44 -22.87 19.82
C PRO A 366 -29.03 -22.31 19.58
N LEU A 367 -28.12 -22.59 20.54
CA LEU A 367 -26.73 -22.16 20.43
C LEU A 367 -26.00 -22.82 19.24
N LEU A 368 -26.24 -24.11 19.02
CA LEU A 368 -25.63 -24.84 17.89
C LEU A 368 -26.28 -24.46 16.55
N GLN A 369 -27.58 -24.18 16.53
CA GLN A 369 -28.25 -23.62 15.36
C GLN A 369 -27.69 -22.25 14.98
N TRP A 370 -27.47 -21.36 15.99
CA TRP A 370 -26.80 -20.09 15.77
C TRP A 370 -25.36 -20.27 15.26
N PHE A 371 -24.59 -21.19 15.85
CA PHE A 371 -23.23 -21.49 15.45
C PHE A 371 -23.15 -21.96 13.99
N ALA A 372 -24.04 -22.83 13.56
CA ALA A 372 -24.10 -23.32 12.19
C ALA A 372 -24.41 -22.21 11.15
N LYS A 373 -25.15 -21.18 11.56
CA LYS A 373 -25.48 -20.02 10.71
C LYS A 373 -24.47 -18.86 10.82
N ALA A 374 -23.43 -18.99 11.66
CA ALA A 374 -22.46 -17.92 11.88
C ALA A 374 -21.54 -17.74 10.66
N HIS A 375 -21.12 -16.49 10.40
CA HIS A 375 -20.24 -16.13 9.28
C HIS A 375 -18.79 -15.98 9.72
N PHE A 376 -18.17 -17.05 10.22
CA PHE A 376 -16.77 -17.03 10.70
C PHE A 376 -15.77 -16.74 9.58
N SER A 377 -16.00 -17.22 8.36
CA SER A 377 -15.19 -16.91 7.18
C SER A 377 -15.12 -15.41 6.89
N THR A 378 -16.23 -14.71 7.04
CA THR A 378 -16.31 -13.25 6.88
C THR A 378 -15.45 -12.53 7.90
N VAL A 379 -15.58 -12.94 9.19
CA VAL A 379 -14.78 -12.35 10.30
C VAL A 379 -13.30 -12.64 10.11
N LEU A 380 -12.95 -13.85 9.69
CA LEU A 380 -11.58 -14.27 9.40
C LEU A 380 -10.93 -13.34 8.36
N ILE A 381 -11.62 -13.10 7.25
CA ILE A 381 -11.09 -12.26 6.16
C ILE A 381 -10.96 -10.81 6.59
N LEU A 382 -11.96 -10.26 7.30
CA LEU A 382 -11.88 -8.91 7.85
C LEU A 382 -10.70 -8.77 8.83
N LEU A 383 -10.54 -9.74 9.73
CA LEU A 383 -9.43 -9.75 10.70
C LEU A 383 -8.08 -9.82 9.99
N LEU A 384 -7.96 -10.65 8.95
CA LEU A 384 -6.74 -10.74 8.14
C LEU A 384 -6.42 -9.40 7.47
N VAL A 385 -7.39 -8.78 6.81
CA VAL A 385 -7.22 -7.48 6.14
C VAL A 385 -6.81 -6.38 7.13
N ILE A 386 -7.51 -6.29 8.27
CA ILE A 386 -7.20 -5.32 9.32
C ILE A 386 -5.79 -5.55 9.88
N THR A 387 -5.42 -6.80 10.11
CA THR A 387 -4.09 -7.17 10.62
C THR A 387 -2.98 -6.75 9.67
N LEU A 388 -3.10 -7.12 8.40
CA LEU A 388 -2.13 -6.81 7.35
C LEU A 388 -1.97 -5.30 7.19
N PHE A 389 -3.09 -4.58 7.10
CA PHE A 389 -3.08 -3.13 6.90
C PHE A 389 -2.52 -2.40 8.12
N THR A 390 -2.95 -2.74 9.33
CA THR A 390 -2.47 -2.10 10.58
C THR A 390 -0.98 -2.34 10.79
N SER A 391 -0.51 -3.57 10.59
CA SER A 391 0.91 -3.89 10.68
C SER A 391 1.74 -3.06 9.70
N TYR A 392 1.28 -2.92 8.47
CA TYR A 392 1.95 -2.11 7.46
C TYR A 392 1.98 -0.61 7.81
N VAL A 393 0.87 -0.04 8.29
CA VAL A 393 0.80 1.37 8.72
C VAL A 393 1.79 1.66 9.85
N ILE A 394 1.88 0.78 10.83
CA ILE A 394 2.86 0.90 11.93
C ILE A 394 4.29 0.88 11.38
N LYS A 395 4.59 -0.05 10.48
CA LYS A 395 5.90 -0.18 9.84
C LYS A 395 6.30 1.08 9.06
N VAL A 396 5.39 1.62 8.24
CA VAL A 396 5.62 2.87 7.50
C VAL A 396 5.85 4.04 8.43
N LYS A 397 5.04 4.17 9.50
CA LYS A 397 5.24 5.18 10.54
C LYS A 397 6.64 5.10 11.15
N ASP A 398 7.09 3.91 11.53
CA ASP A 398 8.40 3.70 12.14
C ASP A 398 9.54 4.08 11.18
N ILE A 399 9.42 3.73 9.89
CA ILE A 399 10.40 4.10 8.86
C ILE A 399 10.47 5.64 8.70
N LEU A 400 9.31 6.30 8.61
CA LEU A 400 9.25 7.76 8.48
C LEU A 400 9.82 8.47 9.71
N GLN A 401 9.48 8.01 10.90
CA GLN A 401 10.01 8.59 12.15
C GLN A 401 11.53 8.42 12.23
N LYS A 402 12.06 7.25 11.83
CA LYS A 402 13.49 7.00 11.79
C LYS A 402 14.19 7.95 10.81
N SER A 403 13.66 8.10 9.62
CA SER A 403 14.22 9.01 8.60
C SER A 403 14.21 10.48 9.04
N LEU A 404 13.13 10.92 9.69
CA LEU A 404 13.06 12.28 10.26
C LEU A 404 14.07 12.47 11.38
N ARG A 405 14.24 11.49 12.27
CA ARG A 405 15.21 11.52 13.35
C ARG A 405 16.65 11.56 12.82
N GLU A 406 16.96 10.76 11.80
CA GLU A 406 18.28 10.77 11.16
C GLU A 406 18.60 12.14 10.55
N LYS A 407 17.65 12.75 9.82
CA LYS A 407 17.81 14.12 9.30
C LYS A 407 18.01 15.15 10.41
N HIS A 408 17.24 15.06 11.49
CA HIS A 408 17.39 15.97 12.61
C HIS A 408 18.76 15.83 13.30
N LEU A 409 19.23 14.58 13.49
CA LEU A 409 20.57 14.32 14.01
C LEU A 409 21.67 14.84 13.09
N GLU A 410 21.49 14.71 11.76
CA GLU A 410 22.44 15.25 10.77
C GLU A 410 22.51 16.80 10.86
N ILE A 411 21.37 17.47 10.97
CA ILE A 411 21.33 18.94 11.17
C ILE A 411 22.05 19.33 12.47
N LEU A 412 21.73 18.67 13.59
CA LEU A 412 22.38 18.94 14.88
C LEU A 412 23.89 18.67 14.86
N ALA A 413 24.31 17.63 14.15
CA ALA A 413 25.72 17.25 14.08
C ALA A 413 26.57 18.20 13.19
N TYR A 414 25.96 18.80 12.17
CA TYR A 414 26.70 19.53 11.12
C TYR A 414 26.34 21.01 10.98
N THR A 415 25.38 21.53 11.74
CA THR A 415 24.99 22.95 11.70
C THR A 415 25.42 23.66 12.98
N ASP A 416 25.90 24.89 12.86
CA ASP A 416 26.13 25.79 14.01
C ASP A 416 24.82 26.44 14.44
N ASN A 417 24.43 26.24 15.68
CA ASN A 417 23.11 26.66 16.21
C ASN A 417 22.92 28.18 16.23
N LEU A 418 24.00 28.96 16.36
CA LEU A 418 23.91 30.44 16.42
C LEU A 418 23.75 31.02 15.00
N THR A 419 24.45 30.45 14.03
CA THR A 419 24.58 31.07 12.70
C THR A 419 23.74 30.38 11.64
N GLY A 420 23.35 29.12 11.85
CA GLY A 420 22.69 28.29 10.84
C GLY A 420 23.57 27.92 9.64
N LEU A 421 24.87 28.24 9.67
CA LEU A 421 25.87 27.75 8.73
C LEU A 421 26.40 26.39 9.17
N GLY A 422 27.24 25.75 8.33
CA GLY A 422 27.95 24.54 8.74
C GLY A 422 28.83 24.81 9.98
N ASN A 423 28.89 23.84 10.89
CA ASN A 423 29.79 23.90 12.02
C ASN A 423 31.20 23.34 11.63
N ARG A 424 32.13 23.33 12.58
CA ARG A 424 33.50 22.82 12.35
C ARG A 424 33.53 21.37 11.83
N GLN A 425 32.63 20.51 12.30
CA GLN A 425 32.57 19.13 11.81
C GLN A 425 32.08 19.06 10.35
N PHE A 426 31.12 19.89 9.98
CA PHE A 426 30.69 20.03 8.58
C PHE A 426 31.84 20.46 7.68
N LEU A 427 32.59 21.52 8.09
CA LEU A 427 33.77 21.98 7.35
C LEU A 427 34.78 20.85 7.15
N GLN A 428 35.14 20.13 8.21
CA GLN A 428 36.09 19.03 8.15
C GLN A 428 35.65 17.93 7.18
N ARG A 429 34.35 17.54 7.25
CA ARG A 429 33.78 16.54 6.36
C ARG A 429 33.82 17.00 4.90
N LYS A 430 33.45 18.25 4.60
CA LYS A 430 33.43 18.81 3.24
C LYS A 430 34.83 18.97 2.66
N LEU A 431 35.78 19.42 3.45
CA LEU A 431 37.19 19.54 3.07
C LEU A 431 37.83 18.16 2.78
N ASN A 432 37.53 17.16 3.59
CA ASN A 432 37.98 15.80 3.33
C ASN A 432 37.42 15.24 1.99
N ILE A 433 36.14 15.54 1.68
CA ILE A 433 35.54 15.15 0.39
C ILE A 433 36.26 15.87 -0.75
N LEU A 434 36.53 17.15 -0.61
CA LEU A 434 37.27 17.95 -1.61
C LEU A 434 38.66 17.35 -1.91
N ASP A 435 39.39 16.96 -0.86
CA ASP A 435 40.68 16.29 -0.97
C ASP A 435 40.60 14.91 -1.64
N LEU A 436 39.57 14.11 -1.29
CA LEU A 436 39.34 12.79 -1.87
C LEU A 436 38.92 12.84 -3.35
N THR A 437 38.10 13.81 -3.73
CA THR A 437 37.67 14.02 -5.12
C THR A 437 38.73 14.65 -5.99
N ARG A 438 39.81 15.13 -5.37
CA ARG A 438 40.93 15.84 -6.03
C ARG A 438 40.45 17.04 -6.86
N GLU A 439 39.44 17.78 -6.30
CA GLU A 439 39.00 19.02 -6.90
C GLU A 439 40.16 20.04 -6.95
N LYS A 440 40.35 20.70 -8.07
CA LYS A 440 41.46 21.65 -8.30
C LYS A 440 41.01 23.06 -8.64
N ASP A 441 39.74 23.25 -8.92
CA ASP A 441 39.15 24.55 -9.25
C ASP A 441 38.31 25.12 -8.09
N TYR A 442 38.99 25.33 -6.95
CA TYR A 442 38.36 25.93 -5.80
C TYR A 442 39.24 27.07 -5.20
N ALA A 443 38.58 27.94 -4.44
CA ALA A 443 39.20 28.93 -3.63
C ALA A 443 38.66 28.88 -2.19
N VAL A 444 39.53 29.13 -1.23
CA VAL A 444 39.19 29.26 0.19
C VAL A 444 39.14 30.73 0.55
N ILE A 445 38.11 31.12 1.28
CA ILE A 445 37.93 32.43 1.88
C ILE A 445 37.93 32.24 3.41
N PHE A 446 38.94 32.71 4.08
CA PHE A 446 39.03 32.71 5.53
C PHE A 446 38.57 34.07 6.06
N ILE A 447 37.67 34.09 7.04
CA ILE A 447 37.02 35.31 7.54
C ILE A 447 37.11 35.32 9.06
N ASP A 448 37.53 36.46 9.62
CA ASP A 448 37.58 36.71 11.06
C ASP A 448 36.75 37.97 11.39
N ILE A 449 35.95 37.91 12.46
CA ILE A 449 35.11 39.04 12.90
C ILE A 449 35.97 40.03 13.67
N ASN A 450 36.02 41.27 13.21
CA ASN A 450 36.77 42.32 13.88
C ASN A 450 36.07 42.83 15.14
N LYS A 451 36.82 43.03 16.23
CA LYS A 451 36.36 43.63 17.50
C LYS A 451 35.20 42.86 18.17
N LEU A 452 35.03 41.55 17.96
CA LEU A 452 34.01 40.73 18.64
C LEU A 452 34.18 40.78 20.16
N LYS A 453 35.42 40.69 20.66
CA LYS A 453 35.70 40.81 22.09
C LYS A 453 35.24 42.16 22.65
N TYR A 454 35.47 43.27 21.94
CA TYR A 454 34.99 44.60 22.35
C TYR A 454 33.44 44.64 22.39
N ALA A 455 32.77 44.08 21.41
CA ALA A 455 31.32 44.00 21.41
C ALA A 455 30.80 43.22 22.64
N ASN A 456 31.39 42.07 22.94
CA ASN A 456 31.04 41.28 24.12
C ASN A 456 31.29 42.02 25.46
N ASP A 457 32.50 42.60 25.60
CA ASP A 457 32.92 43.22 26.87
C ASP A 457 32.18 44.53 27.16
N THR A 458 31.77 45.26 26.11
CA THR A 458 31.13 46.58 26.24
C THR A 458 29.60 46.50 26.23
N PHE A 459 29.02 45.63 25.40
CA PHE A 459 27.56 45.56 25.13
C PHE A 459 26.93 44.23 25.53
N GLY A 460 27.73 43.29 26.07
CA GLY A 460 27.27 41.99 26.51
C GLY A 460 27.29 40.91 25.40
N HIS A 461 27.20 39.68 25.84
CA HIS A 461 27.29 38.52 24.93
C HIS A 461 26.21 38.50 23.85
N GLU A 462 25.01 39.00 24.12
CA GLU A 462 23.94 39.12 23.12
C GLU A 462 24.33 40.00 21.93
N ALA A 463 25.09 41.08 22.17
CA ALA A 463 25.62 41.96 21.13
C ALA A 463 26.69 41.26 20.29
N GLY A 464 27.53 40.43 20.91
CA GLY A 464 28.48 39.60 20.20
C GLY A 464 27.79 38.52 19.35
N ASP A 465 26.75 37.86 19.86
CA ASP A 465 25.95 36.88 19.13
C ASP A 465 25.24 37.54 17.93
N GLN A 466 24.71 38.77 18.11
CA GLN A 466 24.12 39.54 17.01
C GLN A 466 25.17 39.84 15.92
N LEU A 467 26.38 40.25 16.29
CA LEU A 467 27.48 40.51 15.36
C LEU A 467 27.86 39.26 14.57
N ILE A 468 27.94 38.10 15.24
CA ILE A 468 28.20 36.80 14.61
C ILE A 468 27.10 36.46 13.63
N GLN A 469 25.84 36.65 14.00
CA GLN A 469 24.67 36.38 13.13
C GLN A 469 24.62 37.31 11.91
N MET A 470 24.99 38.59 12.06
CA MET A 470 25.09 39.54 10.94
C MET A 470 26.13 39.04 9.90
N VAL A 471 27.31 38.66 10.37
CA VAL A 471 28.37 38.12 9.49
C VAL A 471 27.92 36.82 8.82
N ALA A 472 27.34 35.91 9.58
CA ALA A 472 26.83 34.64 9.03
C ALA A 472 25.75 34.86 7.96
N THR A 473 24.85 35.80 8.16
CA THR A 473 23.81 36.19 7.19
C THR A 473 24.44 36.78 5.92
N ALA A 474 25.44 37.65 6.06
CA ALA A 474 26.14 38.23 4.93
C ALA A 474 26.88 37.16 4.11
N ILE A 475 27.48 36.17 4.76
CA ILE A 475 28.11 35.01 4.13
C ILE A 475 27.07 34.17 3.39
N LYS A 476 25.96 33.84 4.04
CA LYS A 476 24.89 33.00 3.46
C LYS A 476 24.33 33.62 2.19
N GLU A 477 24.00 34.90 2.21
CA GLU A 477 23.52 35.65 1.04
C GLU A 477 24.59 35.72 -0.08
N ALA A 478 25.86 35.89 0.24
CA ALA A 478 26.95 35.96 -0.73
C ALA A 478 27.22 34.59 -1.39
N MET A 479 26.95 33.50 -0.69
CA MET A 479 27.09 32.12 -1.20
C MET A 479 25.88 31.65 -2.00
N GLU A 480 24.78 32.41 -2.05
CA GLU A 480 23.63 32.09 -2.89
C GLU A 480 24.05 31.99 -4.37
N GLY A 481 23.59 30.91 -5.04
CA GLY A 481 23.96 30.61 -6.42
C GLY A 481 25.33 29.90 -6.59
N ASN A 482 26.03 29.60 -5.51
CA ASN A 482 27.24 28.75 -5.53
C ASN A 482 26.91 27.35 -5.02
N SER A 483 26.22 26.57 -5.85
CA SER A 483 25.64 25.28 -5.46
C SER A 483 26.64 24.22 -5.00
N ASP A 484 27.87 24.29 -5.49
CA ASP A 484 28.91 23.30 -5.19
C ASP A 484 29.85 23.80 -4.07
N GLY A 485 29.85 25.10 -3.80
CA GLY A 485 30.57 25.70 -2.68
C GLY A 485 29.89 25.49 -1.34
N PHE A 486 30.59 25.76 -0.26
CA PHE A 486 30.09 25.62 1.09
C PHE A 486 30.69 26.64 2.05
N ALA A 487 30.00 26.92 3.16
CA ALA A 487 30.46 27.80 4.19
C ALA A 487 30.17 27.26 5.58
N GLY A 488 30.99 27.59 6.56
CA GLY A 488 30.79 27.17 7.93
C GLY A 488 31.57 28.04 8.93
N ARG A 489 31.18 27.94 10.19
CA ARG A 489 31.87 28.56 11.34
C ARG A 489 32.91 27.56 11.85
N ASN A 490 34.17 28.00 11.83
CA ASN A 490 35.31 27.19 12.26
C ASN A 490 35.51 27.22 13.78
N GLY A 491 35.20 28.36 14.39
CA GLY A 491 35.27 28.58 15.83
C GLY A 491 34.94 30.03 16.16
N GLY A 492 34.65 30.39 17.39
CA GLY A 492 34.45 31.74 17.91
C GLY A 492 34.00 32.79 16.88
N ASP A 493 34.99 33.50 16.34
CA ASP A 493 34.90 34.59 15.37
C ASP A 493 35.31 34.18 13.93
N GLU A 494 35.70 32.92 13.69
CA GLU A 494 36.25 32.47 12.42
C GLU A 494 35.22 31.74 11.54
N PHE A 495 35.22 32.08 10.24
CA PHE A 495 34.43 31.40 9.21
C PHE A 495 35.31 30.98 8.05
N ILE A 496 34.96 29.87 7.45
CA ILE A 496 35.57 29.36 6.23
C ILE A 496 34.49 29.20 5.16
N CYS A 497 34.74 29.81 3.98
CA CYS A 497 33.92 29.57 2.78
C CYS A 497 34.79 28.97 1.69
N VAL A 498 34.24 28.03 0.93
CA VAL A 498 34.89 27.46 -0.24
C VAL A 498 34.04 27.76 -1.47
N ALA A 499 34.64 28.46 -2.42
CA ALA A 499 34.04 28.81 -3.70
C ALA A 499 34.43 27.77 -4.74
N ILE A 500 33.46 27.19 -5.42
CA ILE A 500 33.63 26.26 -6.54
C ILE A 500 32.69 26.69 -7.67
N PRO A 501 33.19 27.08 -8.86
CA PRO A 501 34.62 27.22 -9.25
C PRO A 501 35.32 28.42 -8.58
N SER A 502 36.64 28.39 -8.56
CA SER A 502 37.50 29.42 -7.98
C SER A 502 37.23 30.84 -8.53
N SER A 503 36.78 30.94 -9.78
CA SER A 503 36.45 32.19 -10.47
C SER A 503 35.38 33.02 -9.74
N ARG A 504 34.57 32.41 -8.87
CA ARG A 504 33.51 33.07 -8.11
C ARG A 504 34.03 33.79 -6.84
N VAL A 505 35.26 33.53 -6.44
CA VAL A 505 35.80 34.04 -5.16
C VAL A 505 35.72 35.54 -5.03
N SER A 506 36.08 36.30 -6.08
CA SER A 506 36.07 37.76 -6.07
C SER A 506 34.66 38.35 -5.89
N SER A 507 33.66 37.75 -6.56
CA SER A 507 32.26 38.15 -6.41
C SER A 507 31.72 37.83 -5.01
N ILE A 508 32.02 36.67 -4.47
CA ILE A 508 31.59 36.23 -3.14
C ILE A 508 32.21 37.16 -2.08
N THR A 509 33.52 37.41 -2.13
CA THR A 509 34.20 38.30 -1.19
C THR A 509 33.64 39.74 -1.20
N LYS A 510 33.40 40.26 -2.41
CA LYS A 510 32.78 41.60 -2.57
C LYS A 510 31.35 41.62 -2.01
N ASN A 511 30.57 40.59 -2.27
CA ASN A 511 29.19 40.48 -1.78
C ASN A 511 29.15 40.37 -0.25
N ILE A 512 30.06 39.61 0.38
CA ILE A 512 30.13 39.52 1.85
C ILE A 512 30.31 40.90 2.45
N ARG A 513 31.29 41.71 1.98
CA ARG A 513 31.53 43.05 2.47
C ARG A 513 30.33 43.97 2.21
N TYR A 514 29.73 43.92 1.04
CA TYR A 514 28.55 44.72 0.66
C TYR A 514 27.34 44.37 1.53
N ASN A 515 27.03 43.08 1.69
CA ASN A 515 25.90 42.64 2.49
C ASN A 515 26.05 43.02 3.97
N LEU A 516 27.28 42.90 4.50
CA LEU A 516 27.55 43.29 5.87
C LEU A 516 27.41 44.81 6.09
N GLU A 517 27.87 45.61 5.12
CA GLU A 517 27.69 47.07 5.18
C GLU A 517 26.23 47.48 5.05
N ARG A 518 25.48 46.80 4.15
CA ARG A 518 24.04 47.00 4.03
C ARG A 518 23.31 46.69 5.34
N GLN A 519 23.63 45.59 5.99
CA GLN A 519 23.01 45.20 7.27
C GLN A 519 23.39 46.18 8.37
N ARG A 520 24.65 46.64 8.44
CA ARG A 520 25.09 47.68 9.39
C ARG A 520 24.27 48.94 9.23
N ASN A 521 24.04 49.40 8.00
CA ASN A 521 23.30 50.65 7.73
C ASN A 521 21.79 50.48 8.03
N GLN A 522 21.24 49.30 7.87
CA GLN A 522 19.82 49.01 8.16
C GLN A 522 19.56 48.86 9.67
N GLN A 523 20.39 48.07 10.37
CA GLN A 523 20.17 47.71 11.77
C GLN A 523 20.78 48.72 12.74
N ARG A 524 21.79 49.50 12.30
CA ARG A 524 22.54 50.51 13.10
C ARG A 524 22.95 50.00 14.48
N PRO A 525 23.68 48.86 14.58
CA PRO A 525 24.07 48.33 15.88
C PRO A 525 24.99 49.30 16.63
N PRO A 526 24.99 49.29 17.97
CA PRO A 526 25.82 50.20 18.79
C PRO A 526 27.30 49.81 18.77
N PHE A 527 27.63 48.66 18.21
CA PHE A 527 29.00 48.13 18.14
C PHE A 527 29.57 48.20 16.71
N PRO A 528 30.89 48.22 16.56
CA PRO A 528 31.52 48.22 15.25
C PRO A 528 31.31 46.90 14.53
N VAL A 529 30.93 46.96 13.25
CA VAL A 529 30.73 45.81 12.38
C VAL A 529 31.79 45.80 11.30
N GLY A 530 32.57 44.72 11.24
CA GLY A 530 33.62 44.56 10.24
C GLY A 530 34.23 43.18 10.26
N VAL A 531 34.81 42.78 9.15
CA VAL A 531 35.51 41.50 8.98
C VAL A 531 36.84 41.67 8.30
N SER A 532 37.81 40.85 8.66
CA SER A 532 39.05 40.64 7.93
C SER A 532 38.94 39.40 7.06
N ILE A 533 39.36 39.48 5.80
CA ILE A 533 39.17 38.43 4.80
C ILE A 533 40.48 38.12 4.10
N GLY A 534 40.87 36.84 4.13
CA GLY A 534 41.95 36.29 3.32
C GLY A 534 41.46 35.32 2.29
N VAL A 535 42.04 35.34 1.12
CA VAL A 535 41.65 34.48 0.00
C VAL A 535 42.86 33.73 -0.55
N ALA A 536 42.72 32.43 -0.80
CA ALA A 536 43.69 31.61 -1.48
C ALA A 536 43.04 30.66 -2.47
N THR A 537 43.59 30.53 -3.65
CA THR A 537 43.14 29.51 -4.63
C THR A 537 44.08 28.31 -4.62
N TYR A 538 43.53 27.14 -4.95
CA TYR A 538 44.34 25.93 -5.15
C TYR A 538 45.47 26.18 -6.16
N ARG A 539 45.17 26.86 -7.28
CA ARG A 539 46.13 27.15 -8.35
C ARG A 539 47.31 28.07 -7.90
N GLU A 540 47.01 29.10 -7.12
CA GLU A 540 48.02 30.02 -6.55
C GLU A 540 48.96 29.28 -5.58
N PHE A 541 48.37 28.46 -4.70
CA PHE A 541 49.18 27.65 -3.79
C PHE A 541 50.14 26.73 -4.56
N LEU A 542 49.63 26.05 -5.60
CA LEU A 542 50.43 25.17 -6.43
C LEU A 542 51.56 25.91 -7.18
N ALA A 543 51.29 27.11 -7.68
CA ALA A 543 52.27 27.95 -8.38
C ALA A 543 53.37 28.49 -7.45
N GLY A 544 53.07 28.76 -6.18
CA GLY A 544 54.03 29.21 -5.17
C GLY A 544 54.91 28.11 -4.56
N THR A 545 54.60 26.85 -4.86
CA THR A 545 55.33 25.70 -4.32
C THR A 545 56.44 25.29 -5.29
N SER A 546 57.70 25.18 -4.82
CA SER A 546 58.87 24.78 -5.64
C SER A 546 58.68 23.42 -6.27
N ASP A 547 59.24 23.19 -7.49
CA ASP A 547 59.08 21.96 -8.30
C ASP A 547 59.41 20.66 -7.56
N SER A 548 60.30 20.69 -6.59
CA SER A 548 60.70 19.57 -5.74
C SER A 548 59.67 19.14 -4.70
N ALA A 549 58.61 19.95 -4.43
CA ALA A 549 57.58 19.69 -3.44
C ALA A 549 56.18 19.50 -4.05
N ARG A 550 56.06 19.27 -5.35
CA ARG A 550 54.77 19.03 -6.06
C ARG A 550 54.17 17.67 -5.70
N GLY A 551 53.86 17.49 -4.44
CA GLY A 551 53.03 16.39 -3.92
C GLY A 551 51.52 16.65 -4.06
N ILE A 552 50.74 15.80 -3.45
CA ILE A 552 49.28 16.02 -3.30
C ILE A 552 49.06 17.25 -2.40
N VAL A 553 48.43 18.29 -2.91
CA VAL A 553 48.04 19.48 -2.14
C VAL A 553 46.71 19.20 -1.43
N TYR A 554 46.70 19.32 -0.12
CA TYR A 554 45.50 19.15 0.70
C TYR A 554 44.84 20.53 0.97
N SER A 555 43.53 20.53 1.11
CA SER A 555 42.73 21.72 1.42
C SER A 555 43.23 22.47 2.64
N SER A 556 43.79 21.78 3.62
CA SER A 556 44.38 22.39 4.85
C SER A 556 45.56 23.34 4.54
N GLN A 557 46.33 23.11 3.49
CA GLN A 557 47.45 23.98 3.08
C GLN A 557 46.92 25.27 2.43
N VAL A 558 45.85 25.15 1.62
CA VAL A 558 45.19 26.32 1.00
C VAL A 558 44.49 27.16 2.08
N ILE A 559 43.88 26.53 3.09
CA ILE A 559 43.31 27.22 4.24
C ILE A 559 44.35 28.02 5.00
N LYS A 560 45.53 27.42 5.24
CA LYS A 560 46.63 28.09 5.93
C LYS A 560 47.10 29.35 5.19
N LEU A 561 47.19 29.30 3.89
CA LEU A 561 47.54 30.46 3.06
C LEU A 561 46.44 31.54 3.11
N ALA A 562 45.16 31.15 3.13
CA ALA A 562 44.06 32.08 3.27
C ALA A 562 44.05 32.73 4.65
N ASP A 563 44.35 31.97 5.71
CA ASP A 563 44.47 32.50 7.08
C ASP A 563 45.61 33.54 7.22
N GLU A 564 46.81 33.23 6.66
CA GLU A 564 47.94 34.18 6.63
C GLU A 564 47.54 35.51 5.95
N ARG A 565 46.85 35.46 4.82
CA ARG A 565 46.35 36.65 4.11
C ARG A 565 45.23 37.40 4.89
N MET A 566 44.36 36.68 5.60
CA MET A 566 43.36 37.29 6.50
C MET A 566 44.05 38.06 7.62
N TYR A 567 45.12 37.50 8.20
CA TYR A 567 45.89 38.19 9.22
C TYR A 567 46.55 39.46 8.70
N GLU A 568 47.10 39.46 7.46
CA GLU A 568 47.61 40.65 6.78
C GLU A 568 46.52 41.71 6.60
N ASP A 569 45.31 41.38 6.15
CA ASP A 569 44.19 42.29 6.03
C ASP A 569 43.77 42.86 7.41
N LYS A 570 43.80 42.05 8.47
CA LYS A 570 43.53 42.44 9.84
C LYS A 570 44.54 43.49 10.35
N MET A 571 45.83 43.30 10.05
CA MET A 571 46.89 44.22 10.42
C MET A 571 46.84 45.53 9.61
N ALA A 572 46.50 45.47 8.33
CA ALA A 572 46.32 46.66 7.49
C ALA A 572 45.17 47.56 7.99
N GLN A 573 44.05 46.92 8.42
CA GLN A 573 42.89 47.63 9.00
C GLN A 573 43.19 48.27 10.38
N ARG A 574 44.13 47.72 11.16
CA ARG A 574 44.59 48.31 12.45
C ARG A 574 45.48 49.54 12.27
N LYS A 575 46.23 49.63 11.15
CA LYS A 575 47.15 50.76 10.86
C LYS A 575 46.44 51.96 10.22
N GLY A 576 45.13 51.92 9.97
CA GLY A 576 44.36 53.07 9.45
C GLY A 576 44.24 54.22 10.47
N PRO A 577 44.02 55.50 10.01
CA PRO A 577 44.14 56.71 10.87
C PRO A 577 43.12 56.88 11.99
N GLY A 578 42.46 55.81 12.43
CA GLY A 578 41.41 55.82 13.47
C GLY A 578 41.77 55.16 14.80
N ASP A 579 42.90 54.45 14.96
CA ASP A 579 43.23 53.66 16.16
C ASP A 579 44.38 54.19 17.01
N MET A 580 44.73 55.51 16.85
CA MET A 580 45.61 56.24 17.76
C MET A 580 44.77 57.08 18.72
N ARG A 581 43.97 56.44 19.57
CA ARG A 581 43.50 57.01 20.83
C ARG A 581 43.13 55.96 21.83
#